data_6e73b34557d3025cb05b7c3120e7cd92
#
_entry.id   6e73b34557d3025cb05b7c3120e7cd92
#
_cell.length_a   1.000
_cell.length_b   1.000
_cell.length_c   1.000
_cell.angle_alpha   90.00
_cell.angle_beta   90.00
_cell.angle_gamma   90.00
#
_symmetry.space_group_name_H-M   'P 1'
#
loop_
_entity.id
_entity.type
_entity.pdbx_description
1 polymer ?
#
loop_
_entity_poly.entity_id
_entity_poly.type
_entity_poly.pdbx_seq_one_letter_code
_entity_poly.pdbx_strand_id
1 'polypeptide(L)'
;MMIEQGVQGLIVEPTKSNVFNPNLSFYSLLKSKEIPVLMINACYEELNIPYISIDDTKSGFLATSYLLDEGHDDIVLITKIDDMQGKFRMKGYIEAFEDKGAIFKGENIFTYTTETKDKVLDLIIKELLNHEINPSAFVCYNDDIAYSFIKRLKENGKCVPDDYSVVGEDNSILSQLEDISLTTTSHPQENLGVEAARWMIKAINSGQIGETTIMDTEIIIRNSVKKRNA
;
A
#
# COMPACT_ATOMS: atom_id res chain seq x y z
N MET A 1 -21.43 -18.90 13.96
CA MET A 1 -20.95 -18.08 12.78
C MET A 1 -21.71 -16.78 12.73
N MET A 2 -21.16 -15.67 12.19
CA MET A 2 -21.86 -14.38 12.07
C MET A 2 -23.23 -14.49 11.37
N ILE A 3 -23.33 -15.35 10.35
CA ILE A 3 -24.59 -15.62 9.63
C ILE A 3 -25.70 -16.13 10.55
N GLU A 4 -25.36 -16.94 11.54
CA GLU A 4 -26.33 -17.49 12.51
C GLU A 4 -26.78 -16.43 13.53
N GLN A 5 -26.04 -15.34 13.65
CA GLN A 5 -26.37 -14.20 14.51
C GLN A 5 -27.28 -13.18 13.83
N GLY A 6 -27.74 -13.45 12.60
CA GLY A 6 -28.71 -12.61 11.88
C GLY A 6 -28.12 -11.30 11.34
N VAL A 7 -26.84 -11.29 10.92
CA VAL A 7 -26.23 -10.13 10.25
C VAL A 7 -26.97 -9.84 8.95
N GLN A 8 -27.19 -8.55 8.68
CA GLN A 8 -27.93 -8.10 7.50
C GLN A 8 -27.01 -7.72 6.33
N GLY A 9 -25.70 -7.58 6.58
CA GLY A 9 -24.67 -7.27 5.57
C GLY A 9 -23.28 -7.38 6.16
N LEU A 10 -22.26 -7.43 5.31
CA LEU A 10 -20.86 -7.57 5.72
C LEU A 10 -19.97 -6.56 4.97
N ILE A 11 -19.18 -5.79 5.72
CA ILE A 11 -18.05 -5.04 5.19
C ILE A 11 -16.80 -5.82 5.57
N VAL A 12 -15.98 -6.17 4.59
CA VAL A 12 -14.82 -7.07 4.75
C VAL A 12 -13.58 -6.42 4.18
N GLU A 13 -12.51 -6.39 4.95
CA GLU A 13 -11.18 -6.11 4.40
C GLU A 13 -10.49 -7.45 4.07
N PRO A 14 -10.27 -7.75 2.78
CA PRO A 14 -9.57 -8.97 2.38
C PRO A 14 -8.11 -8.94 2.80
N THR A 15 -7.67 -9.95 3.52
CA THR A 15 -6.25 -10.15 3.84
C THR A 15 -5.64 -11.16 2.89
N LYS A 16 -4.35 -10.99 2.56
CA LYS A 16 -3.64 -11.85 1.59
C LYS A 16 -4.41 -11.96 0.28
N SER A 17 -4.89 -10.81 -0.20
CA SER A 17 -5.81 -10.71 -1.34
C SER A 17 -5.18 -11.09 -2.69
N ASN A 18 -3.86 -11.25 -2.76
CA ASN A 18 -3.12 -11.69 -3.95
C ASN A 18 -2.71 -13.17 -3.90
N VAL A 19 -3.27 -13.95 -2.98
CA VAL A 19 -3.05 -15.41 -2.91
C VAL A 19 -4.38 -16.13 -2.74
N PHE A 20 -4.43 -17.39 -3.16
CA PHE A 20 -5.65 -18.19 -3.08
C PHE A 20 -6.23 -18.22 -1.65
N ASN A 21 -7.50 -17.85 -1.52
CA ASN A 21 -8.24 -17.91 -0.26
C ASN A 21 -9.11 -19.18 -0.22
N PRO A 22 -8.86 -20.14 0.67
CA PRO A 22 -9.65 -21.37 0.76
C PRO A 22 -11.10 -21.13 1.23
N ASN A 23 -11.42 -19.92 1.71
CA ASN A 23 -12.73 -19.55 2.24
C ASN A 23 -13.64 -18.86 1.21
N LEU A 24 -13.26 -18.79 -0.08
CA LEU A 24 -14.08 -18.14 -1.13
C LEU A 24 -15.52 -18.67 -1.19
N SER A 25 -15.74 -19.96 -0.86
CA SER A 25 -17.08 -20.55 -0.83
C SER A 25 -18.04 -19.89 0.18
N PHE A 26 -17.53 -19.25 1.24
CA PHE A 26 -18.39 -18.50 2.18
C PHE A 26 -19.05 -17.31 1.52
N TYR A 27 -18.39 -16.65 0.58
CA TYR A 27 -18.96 -15.52 -0.17
C TYR A 27 -20.11 -15.99 -1.09
N SER A 28 -19.97 -17.19 -1.69
CA SER A 28 -21.05 -17.82 -2.45
C SER A 28 -22.27 -18.15 -1.58
N LEU A 29 -22.02 -18.60 -0.34
CA LEU A 29 -23.10 -18.84 0.64
C LEU A 29 -23.80 -17.54 1.04
N LEU A 30 -23.06 -16.43 1.26
CA LEU A 30 -23.66 -15.13 1.57
C LEU A 30 -24.55 -14.64 0.43
N LYS A 31 -24.06 -14.77 -0.81
CA LYS A 31 -24.83 -14.44 -2.01
C LYS A 31 -26.13 -15.27 -2.12
N SER A 32 -26.07 -16.58 -1.83
CA SER A 32 -27.26 -17.45 -1.86
C SER A 32 -28.32 -17.11 -0.79
N LYS A 33 -27.89 -16.40 0.26
CA LYS A 33 -28.75 -15.90 1.35
C LYS A 33 -29.16 -14.43 1.16
N GLU A 34 -28.82 -13.85 0.01
CA GLU A 34 -29.08 -12.43 -0.31
C GLU A 34 -28.49 -11.45 0.72
N ILE A 35 -27.41 -11.84 1.42
CA ILE A 35 -26.69 -11.00 2.35
C ILE A 35 -25.68 -10.15 1.55
N PRO A 36 -25.83 -8.82 1.49
CA PRO A 36 -24.89 -7.96 0.77
C PRO A 36 -23.49 -7.99 1.40
N VAL A 37 -22.49 -8.04 0.55
CA VAL A 37 -21.07 -7.97 0.92
C VAL A 37 -20.44 -6.83 0.17
N LEU A 38 -19.68 -6.01 0.88
CA LEU A 38 -18.79 -4.99 0.34
C LEU A 38 -17.38 -5.29 0.81
N MET A 39 -16.42 -5.28 -0.10
CA MET A 39 -15.02 -5.33 0.25
C MET A 39 -14.43 -3.92 0.35
N ILE A 40 -13.43 -3.72 1.20
CA ILE A 40 -12.71 -2.45 1.34
C ILE A 40 -11.21 -2.68 1.20
N ASN A 41 -10.49 -1.67 0.68
CA ASN A 41 -9.05 -1.64 0.45
C ASN A 41 -8.53 -2.66 -0.58
N ALA A 42 -9.17 -3.81 -0.73
CA ALA A 42 -8.81 -4.85 -1.67
C ALA A 42 -10.03 -5.66 -2.09
N CYS A 43 -9.87 -6.57 -3.04
CA CYS A 43 -10.88 -7.57 -3.41
C CYS A 43 -10.22 -8.93 -3.63
N TYR A 44 -11.03 -9.97 -3.78
CA TYR A 44 -10.61 -11.25 -4.35
C TYR A 44 -11.03 -11.26 -5.82
N GLU A 45 -10.05 -11.28 -6.75
CA GLU A 45 -10.32 -11.21 -8.21
C GLU A 45 -11.25 -12.32 -8.71
N GLU A 46 -11.28 -13.46 -8.00
CA GLU A 46 -12.15 -14.60 -8.31
C GLU A 46 -13.63 -14.35 -8.00
N LEU A 47 -13.93 -13.30 -7.24
CA LEU A 47 -15.29 -12.98 -6.80
C LEU A 47 -15.78 -11.68 -7.45
N ASN A 48 -16.99 -11.72 -7.99
CA ASN A 48 -17.66 -10.51 -8.46
C ASN A 48 -18.41 -9.84 -7.27
N ILE A 49 -17.65 -9.29 -6.34
CA ILE A 49 -18.13 -8.55 -5.17
C ILE A 49 -17.66 -7.10 -5.30
N PRO A 50 -18.57 -6.12 -5.16
CA PRO A 50 -18.18 -4.71 -5.16
C PRO A 50 -17.20 -4.38 -4.04
N TYR A 51 -16.31 -3.43 -4.31
CA TYR A 51 -15.35 -2.97 -3.32
C TYR A 51 -15.11 -1.45 -3.41
N ILE A 52 -14.62 -0.89 -2.33
CA ILE A 52 -14.15 0.50 -2.26
C ILE A 52 -12.67 0.45 -1.87
N SER A 53 -11.82 1.01 -2.72
CA SER A 53 -10.38 1.15 -2.45
C SER A 53 -9.85 2.47 -2.99
N ILE A 54 -8.57 2.75 -2.73
CA ILE A 54 -7.85 3.82 -3.42
C ILE A 54 -7.28 3.31 -4.75
N ASP A 55 -6.82 4.24 -5.59
CA ASP A 55 -6.01 3.91 -6.76
C ASP A 55 -4.55 3.61 -6.32
N ASP A 56 -4.30 2.35 -5.96
CA ASP A 56 -2.99 1.89 -5.52
C ASP A 56 -1.91 2.01 -6.63
N THR A 57 -2.30 1.89 -7.91
CA THR A 57 -1.36 2.11 -9.02
C THR A 57 -0.92 3.57 -9.06
N LYS A 58 -1.88 4.50 -8.97
CA LYS A 58 -1.59 5.93 -8.88
C LYS A 58 -0.76 6.26 -7.65
N SER A 59 -1.02 5.61 -6.51
CA SER A 59 -0.25 5.83 -5.29
C SER A 59 1.23 5.49 -5.47
N GLY A 60 1.54 4.29 -5.95
CA GLY A 60 2.91 3.88 -6.26
C GLY A 60 3.57 4.76 -7.33
N PHE A 61 2.80 5.20 -8.34
CA PHE A 61 3.26 6.14 -9.35
C PHE A 61 3.66 7.49 -8.75
N LEU A 62 2.80 8.09 -7.93
CA LEU A 62 3.06 9.40 -7.31
C LEU A 62 4.29 9.37 -6.38
N ALA A 63 4.41 8.33 -5.54
CA ALA A 63 5.53 8.17 -4.63
C ALA A 63 6.86 8.07 -5.39
N THR A 64 6.89 7.30 -6.47
CA THR A 64 8.10 7.07 -7.27
C THR A 64 8.43 8.29 -8.14
N SER A 65 7.42 8.86 -8.83
CA SER A 65 7.61 10.06 -9.66
C SER A 65 8.17 11.23 -8.85
N TYR A 66 7.67 11.41 -7.61
CA TYR A 66 8.20 12.46 -6.74
C TYR A 66 9.70 12.28 -6.46
N LEU A 67 10.15 11.06 -6.17
CA LEU A 67 11.58 10.79 -5.96
C LEU A 67 12.41 11.03 -7.24
N LEU A 68 11.90 10.61 -8.41
CA LEU A 68 12.55 10.86 -9.69
C LEU A 68 12.65 12.37 -9.98
N ASP A 69 11.61 13.16 -9.67
CA ASP A 69 11.60 14.63 -9.82
C ASP A 69 12.57 15.34 -8.85
N GLU A 70 12.81 14.74 -7.68
CA GLU A 70 13.82 15.21 -6.72
C GLU A 70 15.25 14.74 -7.06
N GLY A 71 15.44 14.09 -8.23
CA GLY A 71 16.76 13.71 -8.77
C GLY A 71 17.27 12.35 -8.28
N HIS A 72 16.44 11.49 -7.73
CA HIS A 72 16.78 10.12 -7.40
C HIS A 72 16.57 9.22 -8.61
N ASP A 73 17.59 8.51 -9.05
CA ASP A 73 17.57 7.57 -10.17
C ASP A 73 17.75 6.10 -9.75
N ASP A 74 18.34 5.88 -8.58
CA ASP A 74 18.51 4.56 -7.98
C ASP A 74 17.60 4.46 -6.75
N ILE A 75 16.39 3.94 -6.97
CA ILE A 75 15.31 3.87 -6.00
C ILE A 75 15.02 2.39 -5.71
N VAL A 76 14.93 2.02 -4.44
CA VAL A 76 14.50 0.69 -4.00
C VAL A 76 13.01 0.72 -3.67
N LEU A 77 12.27 -0.29 -4.14
CA LEU A 77 10.91 -0.57 -3.74
C LEU A 77 10.88 -1.68 -2.69
N ILE A 78 10.23 -1.44 -1.57
CA ILE A 78 9.93 -2.45 -0.53
C ILE A 78 8.43 -2.71 -0.54
N THR A 79 8.00 -3.84 -1.11
CA THR A 79 6.57 -4.10 -1.35
C THR A 79 6.09 -5.45 -0.85
N LYS A 80 4.82 -5.50 -0.46
CA LYS A 80 4.13 -6.69 0.02
C LYS A 80 3.47 -7.44 -1.14
N ILE A 81 3.81 -8.72 -1.33
CA ILE A 81 3.35 -9.48 -2.51
C ILE A 81 2.12 -10.36 -2.25
N ASP A 82 1.75 -10.60 -1.01
CA ASP A 82 0.55 -11.38 -0.67
C ASP A 82 -0.73 -10.52 -0.61
N ASP A 83 -0.62 -9.19 -0.83
CA ASP A 83 -1.74 -8.27 -0.97
C ASP A 83 -1.82 -7.65 -2.37
N MET A 84 -3.02 -7.43 -2.89
CA MET A 84 -3.24 -6.78 -4.18
C MET A 84 -2.72 -5.34 -4.22
N GLN A 85 -2.83 -4.60 -3.12
CA GLN A 85 -2.28 -3.25 -3.02
C GLN A 85 -0.79 -3.24 -3.37
N GLY A 86 0.00 -4.16 -2.83
CA GLY A 86 1.44 -4.23 -3.14
C GLY A 86 1.73 -4.53 -4.61
N LYS A 87 0.91 -5.38 -5.26
CA LYS A 87 0.98 -5.65 -6.70
C LYS A 87 0.72 -4.36 -7.52
N PHE A 88 -0.32 -3.61 -7.17
CA PHE A 88 -0.67 -2.38 -7.89
C PHE A 88 0.30 -1.23 -7.62
N ARG A 89 0.77 -1.06 -6.38
CA ARG A 89 1.82 -0.08 -6.04
C ARG A 89 3.12 -0.37 -6.78
N MET A 90 3.52 -1.64 -6.88
CA MET A 90 4.67 -2.04 -7.70
C MET A 90 4.45 -1.72 -9.19
N LYS A 91 3.24 -1.91 -9.70
CA LYS A 91 2.92 -1.49 -11.08
C LYS A 91 3.10 0.02 -11.26
N GLY A 92 2.60 0.82 -10.32
CA GLY A 92 2.78 2.29 -10.34
C GLY A 92 4.25 2.72 -10.25
N TYR A 93 5.06 2.02 -9.44
CA TYR A 93 6.50 2.23 -9.39
C TYR A 93 7.15 2.03 -10.77
N ILE A 94 6.82 0.96 -11.47
CA ILE A 94 7.35 0.66 -12.82
C ILE A 94 6.88 1.74 -13.82
N GLU A 95 5.59 2.06 -13.82
CA GLU A 95 5.01 3.08 -14.72
C GLU A 95 5.65 4.47 -14.54
N ALA A 96 6.06 4.83 -13.32
CA ALA A 96 6.75 6.10 -13.07
C ALA A 96 8.13 6.16 -13.73
N PHE A 97 8.89 5.07 -13.73
CA PHE A 97 10.16 5.00 -14.46
C PHE A 97 9.94 5.07 -15.97
N GLU A 98 8.94 4.35 -16.48
CA GLU A 98 8.58 4.37 -17.91
C GLU A 98 8.18 5.78 -18.37
N ASP A 99 7.35 6.48 -17.59
CA ASP A 99 6.91 7.86 -17.89
C ASP A 99 8.08 8.85 -17.99
N LYS A 100 9.10 8.69 -17.15
CA LYS A 100 10.33 9.49 -17.17
C LYS A 100 11.35 9.02 -18.23
N GLY A 101 11.08 7.94 -18.96
CA GLY A 101 12.05 7.33 -19.88
C GLY A 101 13.29 6.77 -19.15
N ALA A 102 13.16 6.47 -17.86
CA ALA A 102 14.21 5.88 -17.03
C ALA A 102 14.07 4.36 -16.96
N ILE A 103 15.10 3.68 -16.48
CA ILE A 103 15.12 2.21 -16.36
C ILE A 103 15.14 1.86 -14.88
N PHE A 104 14.11 1.17 -14.42
CA PHE A 104 14.14 0.56 -13.08
C PHE A 104 15.00 -0.71 -13.09
N LYS A 105 15.61 -1.02 -11.95
CA LYS A 105 16.40 -2.23 -11.75
C LYS A 105 15.55 -3.28 -11.03
N GLY A 106 15.42 -4.47 -11.60
CA GLY A 106 14.66 -5.56 -10.98
C GLY A 106 15.21 -5.99 -9.62
N GLU A 107 16.54 -5.92 -9.43
CA GLU A 107 17.22 -6.17 -8.16
C GLU A 107 16.88 -5.14 -7.06
N ASN A 108 16.34 -3.99 -7.42
CA ASN A 108 15.88 -2.97 -6.47
C ASN A 108 14.45 -3.22 -5.96
N ILE A 109 13.80 -4.30 -6.38
CA ILE A 109 12.46 -4.66 -5.91
C ILE A 109 12.56 -5.73 -4.84
N PHE A 110 12.46 -5.33 -3.57
CA PHE A 110 12.44 -6.22 -2.42
C PHE A 110 10.99 -6.56 -2.05
N THR A 111 10.69 -7.85 -2.09
CA THR A 111 9.34 -8.33 -1.82
C THR A 111 9.26 -9.08 -0.49
N TYR A 112 8.15 -8.89 0.23
CA TYR A 112 7.88 -9.60 1.48
C TYR A 112 6.43 -10.09 1.54
N THR A 113 6.18 -11.04 2.43
CA THR A 113 4.84 -11.47 2.83
C THR A 113 4.58 -11.04 4.28
N THR A 114 3.34 -11.18 4.74
CA THR A 114 2.97 -10.94 6.14
C THR A 114 3.94 -11.59 7.12
N GLU A 115 4.51 -12.77 6.78
CA GLU A 115 5.40 -13.54 7.64
C GLU A 115 6.88 -13.17 7.51
N THR A 116 7.28 -12.48 6.45
CA THR A 116 8.71 -12.25 6.12
C THR A 116 9.14 -10.80 6.22
N LYS A 117 8.26 -9.90 6.65
CA LYS A 117 8.50 -8.45 6.76
C LYS A 117 9.86 -8.13 7.39
N ASP A 118 10.09 -8.58 8.61
CA ASP A 118 11.30 -8.24 9.36
C ASP A 118 12.56 -8.81 8.70
N LYS A 119 12.49 -10.03 8.16
CA LYS A 119 13.63 -10.66 7.47
C LYS A 119 14.07 -9.87 6.24
N VAL A 120 13.12 -9.32 5.48
CA VAL A 120 13.44 -8.52 4.29
C VAL A 120 14.00 -7.17 4.67
N LEU A 121 13.46 -6.50 5.70
CA LEU A 121 14.02 -5.25 6.20
C LEU A 121 15.47 -5.44 6.70
N ASP A 122 15.74 -6.50 7.47
CA ASP A 122 17.07 -6.82 7.96
C ASP A 122 18.05 -7.17 6.81
N LEU A 123 17.56 -7.85 5.77
CA LEU A 123 18.34 -8.13 4.55
C LEU A 123 18.76 -6.84 3.86
N ILE A 124 17.82 -5.91 3.63
CA ILE A 124 18.12 -4.62 2.98
C ILE A 124 19.17 -3.85 3.78
N ILE A 125 19.04 -3.78 5.09
CA ILE A 125 20.04 -3.12 5.95
C ILE A 125 21.42 -3.78 5.80
N LYS A 126 21.49 -5.11 5.79
CA LYS A 126 22.74 -5.85 5.60
C LYS A 126 23.38 -5.53 4.25
N GLU A 127 22.61 -5.55 3.16
CA GLU A 127 23.11 -5.25 1.81
C GLU A 127 23.60 -3.81 1.69
N LEU A 128 22.90 -2.84 2.32
CA LEU A 128 23.35 -1.44 2.40
C LEU A 128 24.70 -1.32 3.14
N LEU A 129 24.85 -1.97 4.29
CA LEU A 129 26.06 -1.90 5.10
C LEU A 129 27.27 -2.58 4.42
N ASN A 130 27.00 -3.63 3.64
CA ASN A 130 28.02 -4.33 2.85
C ASN A 130 28.34 -3.64 1.51
N HIS A 131 27.64 -2.55 1.15
CA HIS A 131 27.71 -1.89 -0.15
C HIS A 131 27.38 -2.82 -1.34
N GLU A 132 26.53 -3.83 -1.11
CA GLU A 132 25.99 -4.72 -2.16
C GLU A 132 24.94 -3.99 -3.00
N ILE A 133 24.18 -3.07 -2.37
CA ILE A 133 23.31 -2.10 -3.02
C ILE A 133 23.69 -0.69 -2.56
N ASN A 134 23.43 0.31 -3.42
CA ASN A 134 23.76 1.70 -3.09
C ASN A 134 22.69 2.67 -3.62
N PRO A 135 21.39 2.45 -3.27
CA PRO A 135 20.32 3.33 -3.69
C PRO A 135 20.42 4.69 -2.99
N SER A 136 19.70 5.65 -3.54
CA SER A 136 19.59 6.97 -2.92
C SER A 136 18.23 7.19 -2.23
N ALA A 137 17.24 6.37 -2.57
CA ALA A 137 15.90 6.51 -2.04
C ALA A 137 15.15 5.17 -1.96
N PHE A 138 14.08 5.18 -1.17
CA PHE A 138 13.21 4.04 -0.93
C PHE A 138 11.74 4.44 -1.05
N VAL A 139 10.97 3.64 -1.80
CA VAL A 139 9.51 3.63 -1.76
C VAL A 139 9.09 2.44 -0.90
N CYS A 140 8.39 2.71 0.19
CA CYS A 140 7.92 1.68 1.10
C CYS A 140 6.44 1.37 0.85
N TYR A 141 6.07 0.10 0.98
CA TYR A 141 4.68 -0.36 0.83
C TYR A 141 3.68 0.51 1.58
N ASN A 142 4.00 0.90 2.82
CA ASN A 142 3.20 1.82 3.60
C ASN A 142 4.03 2.51 4.70
N ASP A 143 3.40 3.39 5.47
CA ASP A 143 4.05 4.13 6.55
C ASP A 143 4.58 3.24 7.68
N ASP A 144 3.94 2.10 7.97
CA ASP A 144 4.44 1.13 8.99
C ASP A 144 5.78 0.51 8.56
N ILE A 145 5.88 0.15 7.29
CA ILE A 145 7.14 -0.35 6.71
C ILE A 145 8.19 0.76 6.68
N ALA A 146 7.82 1.96 6.24
CA ALA A 146 8.73 3.11 6.21
C ALA A 146 9.26 3.43 7.62
N TYR A 147 8.39 3.50 8.61
CA TYR A 147 8.76 3.71 10.02
C TYR A 147 9.71 2.63 10.52
N SER A 148 9.36 1.36 10.31
CA SER A 148 10.17 0.21 10.73
C SER A 148 11.55 0.19 10.05
N PHE A 149 11.63 0.61 8.79
CA PHE A 149 12.86 0.72 8.02
C PHE A 149 13.72 1.89 8.48
N ILE A 150 13.14 3.09 8.64
CA ILE A 150 13.84 4.29 9.14
C ILE A 150 14.45 4.03 10.53
N LYS A 151 13.72 3.34 11.40
CA LYS A 151 14.23 2.95 12.71
C LYS A 151 15.49 2.09 12.59
N ARG A 152 15.48 1.06 11.72
CA ARG A 152 16.65 0.21 11.46
C ARG A 152 17.83 0.99 10.86
N LEU A 153 17.57 1.91 9.94
CA LEU A 153 18.59 2.81 9.41
C LEU A 153 19.26 3.60 10.53
N LYS A 154 18.46 4.22 11.41
CA LYS A 154 18.95 5.01 12.55
C LYS A 154 19.76 4.17 13.54
N GLU A 155 19.33 2.94 13.84
CA GLU A 155 20.07 1.99 14.69
C GLU A 155 21.45 1.63 14.11
N ASN A 156 21.63 1.74 12.78
CA ASN A 156 22.87 1.50 12.06
C ASN A 156 23.62 2.80 11.68
N GLY A 157 23.31 3.93 12.33
CA GLY A 157 24.00 5.20 12.16
C GLY A 157 23.71 5.91 10.83
N LYS A 158 22.59 5.59 10.18
CA LYS A 158 22.11 6.23 8.95
C LYS A 158 20.97 7.19 9.24
N CYS A 159 20.93 8.29 8.51
CA CYS A 159 19.97 9.36 8.68
C CYS A 159 19.04 9.49 7.47
N VAL A 160 17.75 9.77 7.74
CA VAL A 160 16.76 10.17 6.73
C VAL A 160 16.43 11.64 7.01
N PRO A 161 16.49 12.52 6.01
CA PRO A 161 16.74 12.25 4.58
C PRO A 161 18.23 12.36 4.14
N ASP A 162 19.19 12.54 5.06
CA ASP A 162 20.56 12.91 4.70
C ASP A 162 21.33 11.81 3.98
N ASP A 163 21.25 10.56 4.44
CA ASP A 163 21.85 9.41 3.76
C ASP A 163 20.89 8.83 2.71
N TYR A 164 19.61 8.71 3.04
CA TYR A 164 18.60 8.10 2.20
C TYR A 164 17.28 8.86 2.27
N SER A 165 16.64 9.07 1.12
CA SER A 165 15.26 9.55 1.05
C SER A 165 14.28 8.39 1.19
N VAL A 166 13.15 8.60 1.89
CA VAL A 166 12.13 7.56 2.10
C VAL A 166 10.74 8.15 1.86
N VAL A 167 9.93 7.43 1.08
CA VAL A 167 8.50 7.74 0.88
C VAL A 167 7.67 6.56 1.35
N GLY A 168 6.62 6.85 2.12
CA GLY A 168 5.63 5.89 2.60
C GLY A 168 4.32 5.98 1.85
N GLU A 169 3.28 5.39 2.43
CA GLU A 169 1.90 5.44 1.99
C GLU A 169 0.96 5.31 3.18
N ASP A 170 -0.28 5.76 3.05
CA ASP A 170 -1.41 5.81 3.98
C ASP A 170 -1.62 7.17 4.66
N ASN A 171 -0.65 8.07 4.74
CA ASN A 171 -0.72 9.28 5.56
C ASN A 171 -1.19 8.99 7.00
N SER A 172 -0.68 7.93 7.57
CA SER A 172 -1.02 7.47 8.92
C SER A 172 -0.43 8.37 10.00
N ILE A 173 -0.80 8.13 11.25
CA ILE A 173 -0.22 8.85 12.40
C ILE A 173 1.32 8.70 12.47
N LEU A 174 1.86 7.58 11.96
CA LEU A 174 3.30 7.34 11.94
C LEU A 174 4.05 8.32 11.04
N SER A 175 3.44 8.72 9.91
CA SER A 175 4.04 9.67 8.99
C SER A 175 4.12 11.10 9.56
N GLN A 176 3.34 11.39 10.60
CA GLN A 176 3.25 12.69 11.23
C GLN A 176 4.15 12.83 12.47
N LEU A 177 4.85 11.77 12.88
CA LEU A 177 5.77 11.82 13.99
C LEU A 177 6.90 12.81 13.69
N GLU A 178 7.21 13.69 14.65
CA GLU A 178 8.12 14.83 14.48
C GLU A 178 9.54 14.40 14.09
N ASP A 179 10.00 13.28 14.62
CA ASP A 179 11.33 12.70 14.36
C ASP A 179 11.45 11.94 13.04
N ILE A 180 10.34 11.78 12.30
CA ILE A 180 10.27 11.08 11.01
C ILE A 180 9.78 12.01 9.92
N SER A 181 8.65 12.72 10.15
CA SER A 181 8.06 13.68 9.20
C SER A 181 8.05 13.13 7.77
N LEU A 182 7.38 11.97 7.59
CA LEU A 182 7.45 11.13 6.40
C LEU A 182 6.61 11.69 5.24
N THR A 183 7.23 11.90 4.10
CA THR A 183 6.56 12.08 2.81
C THR A 183 5.83 10.78 2.47
N THR A 184 4.55 10.89 2.10
CA THR A 184 3.67 9.72 1.94
C THR A 184 2.56 10.01 0.94
N THR A 185 1.87 9.00 0.44
CA THR A 185 0.63 9.19 -0.31
C THR A 185 -0.57 9.08 0.60
N SER A 186 -1.66 9.76 0.24
CA SER A 186 -2.86 9.80 1.06
C SER A 186 -3.71 8.53 0.93
N HIS A 187 -4.29 8.09 2.05
CA HIS A 187 -5.34 7.10 2.10
C HIS A 187 -6.54 7.70 2.86
N PRO A 188 -7.63 8.09 2.19
CA PRO A 188 -8.75 8.81 2.82
C PRO A 188 -9.66 7.86 3.64
N GLN A 189 -9.12 7.27 4.71
CA GLN A 189 -9.76 6.22 5.52
C GLN A 189 -11.14 6.62 6.06
N GLU A 190 -11.29 7.87 6.54
CA GLU A 190 -12.58 8.35 7.04
C GLU A 190 -13.63 8.39 5.93
N ASN A 191 -13.27 8.93 4.76
CA ASN A 191 -14.18 8.99 3.61
C ASN A 191 -14.52 7.58 3.12
N LEU A 192 -13.55 6.68 3.07
CA LEU A 192 -13.77 5.28 2.70
C LEU A 192 -14.75 4.61 3.66
N GLY A 193 -14.59 4.80 4.96
CA GLY A 193 -15.50 4.27 5.98
C GLY A 193 -16.92 4.82 5.84
N VAL A 194 -17.07 6.13 5.57
CA VAL A 194 -18.37 6.77 5.34
C VAL A 194 -19.04 6.22 4.08
N GLU A 195 -18.31 6.11 2.97
CA GLU A 195 -18.86 5.58 1.72
C GLU A 195 -19.21 4.09 1.85
N ALA A 196 -18.41 3.29 2.53
CA ALA A 196 -18.70 1.89 2.81
C ALA A 196 -19.99 1.73 3.64
N ALA A 197 -20.17 2.55 4.67
CA ALA A 197 -21.39 2.56 5.47
C ALA A 197 -22.61 2.97 4.67
N ARG A 198 -22.52 4.03 3.86
CA ARG A 198 -23.62 4.48 2.97
C ARG A 198 -24.01 3.40 1.96
N TRP A 199 -23.01 2.80 1.33
CA TRP A 199 -23.20 1.71 0.40
C TRP A 199 -23.97 0.54 1.05
N MET A 200 -23.52 0.11 2.23
CA MET A 200 -24.11 -1.02 2.95
C MET A 200 -25.54 -0.72 3.40
N ILE A 201 -25.82 0.46 3.96
CA ILE A 201 -27.17 0.89 4.36
C ILE A 201 -28.12 0.88 3.16
N LYS A 202 -27.65 1.38 2.00
CA LYS A 202 -28.46 1.36 0.77
C LYS A 202 -28.74 -0.07 0.32
N ALA A 203 -27.72 -0.93 0.30
CA ALA A 203 -27.87 -2.33 -0.11
C ALA A 203 -28.87 -3.09 0.77
N ILE A 204 -28.79 -2.92 2.11
CA ILE A 204 -29.73 -3.55 3.06
C ILE A 204 -31.15 -3.04 2.84
N ASN A 205 -31.35 -1.73 2.71
CA ASN A 205 -32.70 -1.14 2.65
C ASN A 205 -33.40 -1.33 1.30
N SER A 206 -32.65 -1.34 0.21
CA SER A 206 -33.25 -1.41 -1.15
C SER A 206 -33.06 -2.76 -1.84
N GLY A 207 -32.23 -3.65 -1.32
CA GLY A 207 -31.80 -4.89 -1.99
C GLY A 207 -30.91 -4.65 -3.24
N GLN A 208 -30.53 -3.40 -3.52
CA GLN A 208 -29.72 -3.06 -4.68
C GLN A 208 -28.23 -3.07 -4.32
N ILE A 209 -27.49 -3.90 -4.99
CA ILE A 209 -26.03 -3.94 -4.88
C ILE A 209 -25.45 -2.75 -5.68
N GLY A 210 -24.70 -1.90 -5.03
CA GLY A 210 -23.99 -0.77 -5.66
C GLY A 210 -22.75 -1.21 -6.42
N GLU A 211 -22.11 -0.25 -7.09
CA GLU A 211 -20.90 -0.48 -7.89
C GLU A 211 -19.61 -0.37 -7.04
N THR A 212 -18.50 -0.84 -7.62
CA THR A 212 -17.14 -0.62 -7.10
C THR A 212 -16.78 0.86 -7.21
N THR A 213 -16.09 1.37 -6.20
CA THR A 213 -15.62 2.76 -6.16
C THR A 213 -14.11 2.78 -5.92
N ILE A 214 -13.38 3.48 -6.79
CA ILE A 214 -11.95 3.75 -6.61
C ILE A 214 -11.79 5.22 -6.22
N MET A 215 -11.23 5.45 -5.04
CA MET A 215 -10.98 6.78 -4.51
C MET A 215 -9.62 7.29 -4.97
N ASP A 216 -9.54 8.59 -5.15
CA ASP A 216 -8.30 9.25 -5.55
C ASP A 216 -7.29 9.34 -4.40
N THR A 217 -6.01 9.51 -4.76
CA THR A 217 -4.89 9.68 -3.83
C THR A 217 -3.98 10.81 -4.30
N GLU A 218 -3.25 11.40 -3.38
CA GLU A 218 -2.30 12.50 -3.63
C GLU A 218 -1.02 12.30 -2.82
N ILE A 219 0.09 12.90 -3.27
CA ILE A 219 1.34 12.93 -2.51
C ILE A 219 1.29 14.03 -1.45
N ILE A 220 1.71 13.69 -0.23
CA ILE A 220 1.82 14.60 0.92
C ILE A 220 3.29 14.74 1.25
N ILE A 221 3.87 15.87 0.87
CA ILE A 221 5.30 16.15 1.00
C ILE A 221 5.59 16.59 2.44
N ARG A 222 6.63 15.97 3.04
CA ARG A 222 7.21 16.30 4.35
C ARG A 222 8.74 16.30 4.26
N ASN A 223 9.42 15.91 5.35
CA ASN A 223 10.88 16.12 5.49
C ASN A 223 11.72 14.88 5.22
N SER A 224 11.15 13.75 4.81
CA SER A 224 11.89 12.49 4.61
C SER A 224 12.55 12.34 3.23
N VAL A 225 12.45 13.37 2.38
CA VAL A 225 13.07 13.38 1.05
C VAL A 225 13.97 14.59 0.92
N LYS A 226 15.17 14.37 0.40
CA LYS A 226 16.18 15.41 0.15
C LYS A 226 16.48 15.44 -1.35
N LYS A 227 16.33 16.62 -1.94
CA LYS A 227 16.65 16.83 -3.35
C LYS A 227 18.11 16.50 -3.62
N ARG A 228 18.37 15.72 -4.66
CA ARG A 228 19.70 15.49 -5.21
C ARG A 228 19.99 16.50 -6.31
N ASN A 229 21.14 17.16 -6.18
CA ASN A 229 21.68 17.95 -7.28
C ASN A 229 22.31 16.97 -8.29
N ALA A 230 21.92 17.10 -9.55
CA ALA A 230 22.47 16.34 -10.67
C ALA A 230 24.00 16.60 -10.81
#